data_8a92cd3f38b6647f8b6eeb1c001a3ab1
#
_entry.id   8a92cd3f38b6647f8b6eeb1c001a3ab1
#
_cell.length_a   1.000
_cell.length_b   1.000
_cell.length_c   1.000
_cell.angle_alpha   90.00
_cell.angle_beta   90.00
_cell.angle_gamma   90.00
#
_symmetry.space_group_name_H-M   'P 1'
#
loop_
_entity.id
_entity.type
_entity.pdbx_description
1 polymer ?
#
loop_
_entity_poly.entity_id
_entity_poly.type
_entity_poly.pdbx_seq_one_letter_code
_entity_poly.pdbx_strand_id
1 'polypeptide(L)'
;MAGIGKFLREIPSGTCRHCGKSSLTLSHIIGFCADCIRAHFENVWPEIKKVHTLTRKPYGLPEDPPRAEDGITCQLCLHQCQIPEGDVGFCGLRRVVDGNIIGGRPHEGNLSFYYDHLPCNCVGSFVCSGGTGCGYPKYAVSPGPEHGHTNLAVFYHACSFNCLYCQNHQFRDQIRSTKRISAKRLAGAVRENTTCICYFGGDLTPHILHALKTSKLAVQGASGRILRICWETNGAMQEPFLSMMARLSYDSGGLIKFDLKAWNESVHYSLCGVSNRKTLENFKVLSKFVQQRPEPPFLIASTLLVPGYVDEVEVAGIAGYLAELNPEIPYSLLAFYPHFHLQDLPTTSRNHALRCKEIAEDAGLKRVHIGNVHLLGRDY
;
A
#
# COMPACT_ATOMS: atom_id res chain seq x y z
N MET A 1 39.28 -5.67 9.77
CA MET A 1 38.36 -4.79 10.54
C MET A 1 38.52 -3.38 9.98
N ALA A 2 37.70 -3.02 9.00
CA ALA A 2 37.67 -1.68 8.44
C ALA A 2 36.35 -1.05 8.91
N GLY A 3 36.44 0.02 9.69
CA GLY A 3 35.33 0.71 10.31
C GLY A 3 34.42 1.31 9.26
N ILE A 4 33.15 0.87 9.24
CA ILE A 4 32.06 1.53 8.52
C ILE A 4 31.66 2.74 9.35
N GLY A 5 32.36 3.86 9.10
CA GLY A 5 31.90 5.18 9.54
C GLY A 5 30.60 5.50 8.83
N LYS A 6 29.45 5.33 9.50
CA LYS A 6 28.20 5.92 9.05
C LYS A 6 28.42 7.44 8.97
N PHE A 7 28.55 7.97 7.77
CA PHE A 7 28.37 9.40 7.53
C PHE A 7 26.94 9.73 7.95
N LEU A 8 26.78 10.31 9.12
CA LEU A 8 25.55 10.97 9.53
C LEU A 8 25.38 12.16 8.57
N ARG A 9 24.53 12.01 7.55
CA ARG A 9 24.08 13.14 6.74
C ARG A 9 23.37 14.08 7.72
N GLU A 10 23.91 15.28 7.94
CA GLU A 10 23.17 16.34 8.60
C GLU A 10 21.95 16.63 7.74
N ILE A 11 20.75 16.39 8.27
CA ILE A 11 19.49 16.70 7.60
C ILE A 11 19.23 18.17 7.90
N PRO A 12 19.24 19.06 6.90
CA PRO A 12 18.94 20.47 7.11
C PRO A 12 17.49 20.65 7.55
N SER A 13 17.25 21.55 8.49
CA SER A 13 15.88 21.94 8.89
C SER A 13 15.14 22.54 7.71
N GLY A 14 13.92 22.04 7.43
CA GLY A 14 12.99 22.68 6.50
C GLY A 14 12.28 23.85 7.18
N THR A 15 11.86 24.86 6.40
CA THR A 15 11.06 25.99 6.86
C THR A 15 9.71 26.00 6.13
N CYS A 16 8.62 26.07 6.88
CA CYS A 16 7.27 26.15 6.32
C CYS A 16 7.07 27.48 5.60
N ARG A 17 6.77 27.41 4.30
CA ARG A 17 6.55 28.60 3.46
C ARG A 17 5.30 29.42 3.83
N HIS A 18 4.37 28.83 4.61
CA HIS A 18 3.15 29.50 5.05
C HIS A 18 3.31 30.18 6.42
N CYS A 19 3.81 29.48 7.44
CA CYS A 19 3.87 30.00 8.81
C CYS A 19 5.28 30.32 9.34
N GLY A 20 6.34 30.03 8.57
CA GLY A 20 7.73 30.26 8.98
C GLY A 20 8.31 29.27 9.99
N LYS A 21 7.54 28.29 10.50
CA LYS A 21 8.03 27.24 11.41
C LYS A 21 9.16 26.45 10.77
N SER A 22 10.27 26.26 11.48
CA SER A 22 11.39 25.41 11.03
C SER A 22 11.46 24.13 11.84
N SER A 23 11.76 22.98 11.17
CA SER A 23 11.88 21.69 11.82
C SER A 23 12.73 20.73 10.98
N LEU A 24 13.41 19.78 11.63
CA LEU A 24 14.07 18.65 10.97
C LEU A 24 13.08 17.67 10.28
N THR A 25 11.83 17.69 10.72
CA THR A 25 10.74 16.85 10.17
C THR A 25 9.90 17.56 9.12
N LEU A 26 10.36 18.73 8.63
CA LEU A 26 9.69 19.46 7.56
C LEU A 26 10.47 19.29 6.26
N SER A 27 9.84 18.68 5.26
CA SER A 27 10.42 18.47 3.93
C SER A 27 10.47 19.78 3.13
N HIS A 28 11.63 20.09 2.56
CA HIS A 28 11.79 21.18 1.58
C HIS A 28 10.99 20.91 0.29
N ILE A 29 10.78 19.63 -0.03
CA ILE A 29 10.04 19.22 -1.23
C ILE A 29 8.56 19.59 -1.08
N ILE A 30 7.93 19.24 0.04
CA ILE A 30 6.53 19.63 0.33
C ILE A 30 6.47 21.14 0.66
N GLY A 31 7.41 21.64 1.47
CA GLY A 31 7.55 23.06 1.82
C GLY A 31 6.54 23.60 2.82
N PHE A 32 5.67 22.77 3.38
CA PHE A 32 4.63 23.16 4.35
C PHE A 32 4.57 22.16 5.50
N CYS A 33 4.33 22.62 6.72
CA CYS A 33 4.11 21.74 7.87
C CYS A 33 2.71 21.13 7.86
N ALA A 34 2.52 20.02 8.55
CA ALA A 34 1.24 19.32 8.61
C ALA A 34 0.10 20.20 9.16
N ASP A 35 0.40 21.08 10.13
CA ASP A 35 -0.58 22.02 10.69
C ASP A 35 -1.14 22.98 9.63
N CYS A 36 -0.24 23.55 8.80
CA CYS A 36 -0.66 24.43 7.69
C CYS A 36 -1.38 23.66 6.59
N ILE A 37 -0.98 22.42 6.31
CA ILE A 37 -1.68 21.56 5.36
C ILE A 37 -3.10 21.27 5.84
N ARG A 38 -3.30 20.97 7.13
CA ARG A 38 -4.63 20.72 7.70
C ARG A 38 -5.51 21.96 7.73
N ALA A 39 -4.94 23.10 8.15
CA ALA A 39 -5.72 24.30 8.38
C ALA A 39 -5.93 25.18 7.13
N HIS A 40 -5.03 25.12 6.16
CA HIS A 40 -4.96 26.07 5.03
C HIS A 40 -4.74 25.33 3.68
N PHE A 41 -5.35 24.16 3.52
CA PHE A 41 -5.10 23.28 2.37
C PHE A 41 -5.25 23.98 1.01
N GLU A 42 -6.32 24.72 0.81
CA GLU A 42 -6.60 25.42 -0.45
C GLU A 42 -5.48 26.42 -0.83
N ASN A 43 -4.82 27.00 0.18
CA ASN A 43 -3.73 27.97 -0.04
C ASN A 43 -2.41 27.27 -0.39
N VAL A 44 -2.15 26.09 0.18
CA VAL A 44 -0.86 25.39 0.03
C VAL A 44 -0.89 24.33 -1.08
N TRP A 45 -2.06 23.79 -1.38
CA TRP A 45 -2.23 22.71 -2.36
C TRP A 45 -1.70 23.04 -3.77
N PRO A 46 -1.92 24.25 -4.33
CA PRO A 46 -1.41 24.56 -5.68
C PRO A 46 0.11 24.37 -5.82
N GLU A 47 0.89 24.64 -4.77
CA GLU A 47 2.34 24.41 -4.78
C GLU A 47 2.69 22.95 -4.57
N ILE A 48 2.01 22.26 -3.67
CA ILE A 48 2.20 20.81 -3.43
C ILE A 48 1.81 20.02 -4.71
N LYS A 49 0.74 20.42 -5.39
CA LYS A 49 0.32 19.82 -6.67
C LYS A 49 1.42 19.91 -7.73
N LYS A 50 2.14 21.03 -7.81
CA LYS A 50 3.29 21.15 -8.73
C LYS A 50 4.37 20.11 -8.43
N VAL A 51 4.62 19.80 -7.16
CA VAL A 51 5.56 18.73 -6.78
C VAL A 51 5.07 17.38 -7.33
N HIS A 52 3.79 17.04 -7.13
CA HIS A 52 3.22 15.80 -7.67
C HIS A 52 3.33 15.74 -9.20
N THR A 53 3.04 16.83 -9.90
CA THR A 53 3.21 16.93 -11.36
C THR A 53 4.65 16.62 -11.77
N LEU A 54 5.63 17.28 -11.13
CA LEU A 54 7.05 17.09 -11.42
C LEU A 54 7.52 15.67 -11.18
N THR A 55 6.98 14.96 -10.19
CA THR A 55 7.34 13.56 -9.91
C THR A 55 6.82 12.58 -10.95
N ARG A 56 5.81 12.95 -11.74
CA ARG A 56 5.16 12.11 -12.76
C ARG A 56 5.73 12.32 -14.15
N LYS A 57 6.14 13.56 -14.44
CA LYS A 57 6.64 14.00 -15.76
C LYS A 57 7.79 13.15 -16.32
N PRO A 58 8.84 12.76 -15.56
CA PRO A 58 9.94 11.93 -16.08
C PRO A 58 9.49 10.57 -16.61
N TYR A 59 8.37 10.05 -16.10
CA TYR A 59 7.80 8.76 -16.49
C TYR A 59 6.73 8.90 -17.60
N GLY A 60 6.44 10.12 -18.05
CA GLY A 60 5.39 10.40 -19.03
C GLY A 60 4.00 9.99 -18.52
N LEU A 61 3.77 10.13 -17.23
CA LEU A 61 2.48 9.86 -16.58
C LEU A 61 1.60 11.12 -16.60
N PRO A 62 0.28 11.00 -16.79
CA PRO A 62 -0.63 12.14 -16.71
C PRO A 62 -0.53 12.86 -15.35
N GLU A 63 -0.57 14.18 -15.37
CA GLU A 63 -0.56 15.00 -14.14
C GLU A 63 -1.80 14.75 -13.30
N ASP A 64 -2.96 14.77 -13.96
CA ASP A 64 -4.27 14.52 -13.38
C ASP A 64 -4.94 13.31 -14.06
N PRO A 65 -5.94 12.68 -13.41
CA PRO A 65 -6.77 11.68 -14.05
C PRO A 65 -7.49 12.28 -15.27
N PRO A 66 -7.37 11.71 -16.48
CA PRO A 66 -8.03 12.23 -17.68
C PRO A 66 -9.56 12.29 -17.53
N ARG A 67 -10.16 13.34 -18.10
CA ARG A 67 -11.59 13.67 -18.02
C ARG A 67 -12.14 14.10 -19.39
N ALA A 68 -11.78 13.38 -20.46
CA ALA A 68 -12.27 13.69 -21.79
C ALA A 68 -13.75 13.33 -21.94
N GLU A 69 -14.56 14.22 -22.53
CA GLU A 69 -16.01 14.00 -22.70
C GLU A 69 -16.30 12.78 -23.59
N ASP A 70 -15.49 12.53 -24.60
CA ASP A 70 -15.53 11.38 -25.50
C ASP A 70 -14.67 10.20 -25.03
N GLY A 71 -14.06 10.32 -23.85
CA GLY A 71 -13.17 9.31 -23.30
C GLY A 71 -13.87 8.06 -22.79
N ILE A 72 -13.22 6.90 -22.94
CA ILE A 72 -13.74 5.64 -22.40
C ILE A 72 -13.43 5.56 -20.89
N THR A 73 -14.46 5.34 -20.09
CA THR A 73 -14.36 5.28 -18.64
C THR A 73 -13.69 4.00 -18.16
N CYS A 74 -12.55 4.12 -17.48
CA CYS A 74 -11.90 3.03 -16.75
C CYS A 74 -12.54 2.85 -15.37
N GLN A 75 -13.12 1.70 -15.09
CA GLN A 75 -13.89 1.43 -13.87
C GLN A 75 -13.09 0.69 -12.77
N LEU A 76 -11.74 0.68 -12.79
CA LEU A 76 -10.99 -0.15 -11.85
C LEU A 76 -10.75 0.50 -10.48
N CYS A 77 -10.53 1.81 -10.43
CA CYS A 77 -10.12 2.53 -9.21
C CYS A 77 -10.87 3.85 -8.99
N LEU A 78 -10.57 4.51 -7.88
CA LEU A 78 -11.16 5.81 -7.49
C LEU A 78 -11.12 6.85 -8.61
N HIS A 79 -10.14 6.79 -9.50
CA HIS A 79 -9.99 7.82 -10.53
C HIS A 79 -11.05 7.77 -11.61
N GLN A 80 -11.59 6.60 -11.95
CA GLN A 80 -12.57 6.46 -13.04
C GLN A 80 -12.20 7.31 -14.27
N CYS A 81 -10.93 7.19 -14.71
CA CYS A 81 -10.38 7.98 -15.80
C CYS A 81 -11.25 7.86 -17.06
N GLN A 82 -11.63 8.99 -17.66
CA GLN A 82 -12.24 9.09 -18.99
C GLN A 82 -11.10 9.28 -19.99
N ILE A 83 -10.63 8.16 -20.55
CA ILE A 83 -9.39 8.11 -21.34
C ILE A 83 -9.73 8.33 -22.83
N PRO A 84 -9.23 9.39 -23.48
CA PRO A 84 -9.45 9.59 -24.91
C PRO A 84 -8.64 8.59 -25.74
N GLU A 85 -8.98 8.48 -27.04
CA GLU A 85 -8.26 7.62 -27.98
C GLU A 85 -6.77 7.97 -28.04
N GLY A 86 -5.91 6.96 -28.02
CA GLY A 86 -4.45 7.08 -28.03
C GLY A 86 -3.81 7.40 -26.68
N ASP A 87 -4.59 7.82 -25.71
CA ASP A 87 -4.09 8.30 -24.42
C ASP A 87 -4.10 7.22 -23.32
N VAL A 88 -3.60 7.60 -22.13
CA VAL A 88 -3.39 6.70 -21.00
C VAL A 88 -4.03 7.27 -19.72
N GLY A 89 -4.62 6.38 -18.90
CA GLY A 89 -5.16 6.75 -17.59
C GLY A 89 -4.08 7.08 -16.55
N PHE A 90 -4.48 7.66 -15.41
CA PHE A 90 -3.59 8.12 -14.34
C PHE A 90 -2.53 7.10 -13.90
N CYS A 91 -2.86 5.81 -13.87
CA CYS A 91 -1.91 4.75 -13.49
C CYS A 91 -0.80 4.47 -14.54
N GLY A 92 -0.88 5.08 -15.73
CA GLY A 92 0.07 4.87 -16.82
C GLY A 92 -0.06 3.53 -17.56
N LEU A 93 -0.91 2.62 -17.09
CA LEU A 93 -1.07 1.27 -17.65
C LEU A 93 -2.26 1.14 -18.60
N ARG A 94 -3.41 1.65 -18.19
CA ARG A 94 -4.68 1.56 -18.93
C ARG A 94 -4.68 2.59 -20.04
N ARG A 95 -4.87 2.15 -21.28
CA ARG A 95 -4.81 2.98 -22.49
C ARG A 95 -6.00 2.66 -23.38
N VAL A 96 -6.49 3.63 -24.11
CA VAL A 96 -7.47 3.43 -25.19
C VAL A 96 -6.75 3.29 -26.53
N VAL A 97 -7.09 2.24 -27.27
CA VAL A 97 -6.60 1.97 -28.62
C VAL A 97 -7.73 1.33 -29.42
N ASP A 98 -8.05 1.88 -30.57
CA ASP A 98 -9.15 1.43 -31.45
C ASP A 98 -10.47 1.25 -30.66
N GLY A 99 -10.84 2.25 -29.86
CA GLY A 99 -12.05 2.26 -29.05
C GLY A 99 -12.08 1.25 -27.91
N ASN A 100 -10.95 0.64 -27.52
CA ASN A 100 -10.88 -0.37 -26.48
C ASN A 100 -9.86 -0.02 -25.41
N ILE A 101 -10.18 -0.26 -24.12
CA ILE A 101 -9.20 -0.16 -23.06
C ILE A 101 -8.27 -1.38 -23.09
N ILE A 102 -6.99 -1.14 -23.31
CA ILE A 102 -5.91 -2.13 -23.22
C ILE A 102 -5.04 -1.89 -21.99
N GLY A 103 -4.16 -2.87 -21.65
CA GLY A 103 -3.35 -2.88 -20.43
C GLY A 103 -4.15 -3.38 -19.20
N GLY A 104 -3.52 -4.11 -18.29
CA GLY A 104 -4.17 -4.68 -17.10
C GLY A 104 -5.31 -5.65 -17.44
N ARG A 105 -5.21 -6.39 -18.55
CA ARG A 105 -6.19 -7.40 -18.99
C ARG A 105 -6.10 -8.66 -18.12
N PRO A 106 -7.16 -9.52 -18.07
CA PRO A 106 -7.15 -10.72 -17.24
C PRO A 106 -6.07 -11.74 -17.59
N HIS A 107 -5.59 -11.74 -18.84
CA HIS A 107 -4.70 -12.78 -19.35
C HIS A 107 -3.21 -12.44 -19.20
N GLU A 108 -2.87 -11.15 -19.03
CA GLU A 108 -1.48 -10.70 -18.98
C GLU A 108 -1.29 -9.57 -17.97
N GLY A 109 -0.24 -9.66 -17.16
CA GLY A 109 0.16 -8.65 -16.20
C GLY A 109 1.57 -8.15 -16.43
N ASN A 110 1.78 -6.87 -16.14
CA ASN A 110 3.11 -6.26 -16.06
C ASN A 110 3.57 -6.34 -14.62
N LEU A 111 4.45 -7.29 -14.32
CA LEU A 111 4.85 -7.63 -12.96
C LEU A 111 6.22 -8.33 -12.93
N SER A 112 6.79 -8.39 -11.75
CA SER A 112 7.85 -9.34 -11.37
C SER A 112 7.38 -10.18 -10.18
N PHE A 113 8.02 -11.31 -9.94
CA PHE A 113 7.72 -12.15 -8.77
C PHE A 113 8.97 -12.89 -8.29
N TYR A 114 8.98 -13.25 -7.02
CA TYR A 114 10.02 -14.06 -6.40
C TYR A 114 9.42 -14.93 -5.30
N TYR A 115 10.23 -15.87 -4.78
CA TYR A 115 9.84 -16.68 -3.63
C TYR A 115 10.48 -16.13 -2.38
N ASP A 116 9.64 -15.77 -1.42
CA ASP A 116 10.06 -15.27 -0.12
C ASP A 116 9.88 -16.35 0.93
N HIS A 117 10.94 -16.64 1.68
CA HIS A 117 10.89 -17.70 2.70
C HIS A 117 10.01 -17.29 3.87
N LEU A 118 9.16 -18.20 4.33
CA LEU A 118 8.35 -18.00 5.53
C LEU A 118 9.13 -18.36 6.80
N PRO A 119 8.94 -17.60 7.89
CA PRO A 119 8.18 -16.35 8.00
C PRO A 119 8.87 -15.19 7.29
N CYS A 120 8.16 -14.50 6.42
CA CYS A 120 8.70 -13.36 5.66
C CYS A 120 8.49 -12.02 6.38
N ASN A 121 9.20 -10.98 5.94
CA ASN A 121 9.04 -9.61 6.46
C ASN A 121 7.79 -8.92 5.87
N CYS A 122 6.65 -9.58 5.94
CA CYS A 122 5.37 -9.05 5.50
C CYS A 122 4.73 -8.20 6.61
N VAL A 123 4.05 -7.13 6.25
CA VAL A 123 3.34 -6.23 7.17
C VAL A 123 2.40 -6.97 8.13
N GLY A 124 1.81 -8.08 7.69
CA GLY A 124 0.92 -8.90 8.50
C GLY A 124 1.56 -10.15 9.12
N SER A 125 2.89 -10.31 9.06
CA SER A 125 3.58 -11.54 9.52
C SER A 125 3.33 -11.87 11.00
N PHE A 126 3.14 -10.85 11.83
CA PHE A 126 2.90 -10.98 13.27
C PHE A 126 1.53 -11.60 13.64
N VAL A 127 0.62 -11.74 12.67
CA VAL A 127 -0.73 -12.31 12.86
C VAL A 127 -1.17 -13.30 11.78
N CYS A 128 -0.42 -13.44 10.69
CA CYS A 128 -0.81 -14.32 9.58
C CYS A 128 -0.45 -15.78 9.84
N SER A 129 -1.12 -16.69 9.15
CA SER A 129 -0.86 -18.13 9.25
C SER A 129 0.61 -18.49 8.96
N GLY A 130 1.20 -17.92 7.91
CA GLY A 130 2.60 -18.20 7.54
C GLY A 130 3.62 -17.74 8.57
N GLY A 131 3.30 -16.65 9.32
CA GLY A 131 4.17 -16.11 10.36
C GLY A 131 3.97 -16.72 11.75
N THR A 132 2.78 -17.23 12.05
CA THR A 132 2.41 -17.62 13.43
C THR A 132 1.76 -18.98 13.55
N GLY A 133 1.32 -19.62 12.45
CA GLY A 133 0.49 -20.81 12.47
C GLY A 133 -0.98 -20.56 12.79
N CYS A 134 -1.41 -19.30 12.86
CA CYS A 134 -2.80 -18.93 13.15
C CYS A 134 -3.76 -19.57 12.14
N GLY A 135 -4.84 -20.19 12.65
CA GLY A 135 -5.81 -20.92 11.83
C GLY A 135 -5.43 -22.37 11.49
N TYR A 136 -4.38 -22.92 12.13
CA TYR A 136 -4.03 -24.34 11.99
C TYR A 136 -5.17 -25.25 12.53
N PRO A 137 -5.48 -26.40 11.90
CA PRO A 137 -4.88 -26.94 10.66
C PRO A 137 -5.58 -26.45 9.37
N LYS A 138 -6.64 -25.70 9.46
CA LYS A 138 -7.48 -25.34 8.30
C LYS A 138 -6.78 -24.40 7.31
N TYR A 139 -6.03 -23.42 7.82
CA TYR A 139 -5.42 -22.34 7.04
C TYR A 139 -3.90 -22.25 7.18
N ALA A 140 -3.30 -23.07 8.03
CA ALA A 140 -1.86 -23.16 8.23
C ALA A 140 -1.40 -24.63 8.12
N VAL A 141 -0.19 -24.85 7.61
CA VAL A 141 0.41 -26.19 7.49
C VAL A 141 1.14 -26.61 8.78
N SER A 142 1.37 -25.65 9.69
CA SER A 142 2.06 -25.85 10.97
C SER A 142 1.34 -25.09 12.09
N PRO A 143 1.35 -25.59 13.34
CA PRO A 143 0.81 -24.85 14.51
C PRO A 143 1.66 -23.63 14.90
N GLY A 144 2.83 -23.44 14.29
CA GLY A 144 3.73 -22.30 14.44
C GLY A 144 4.13 -21.72 13.09
N PRO A 145 5.20 -20.88 13.03
CA PRO A 145 5.71 -20.33 11.79
C PRO A 145 6.02 -21.41 10.74
N GLU A 146 5.66 -21.16 9.50
CA GLU A 146 5.77 -22.14 8.41
C GLU A 146 7.18 -22.20 7.81
N HIS A 147 8.18 -22.56 8.63
CA HIS A 147 9.56 -22.74 8.17
C HIS A 147 9.65 -23.78 7.02
N GLY A 148 10.50 -23.52 6.03
CA GLY A 148 10.66 -24.39 4.86
C GLY A 148 9.61 -24.17 3.76
N HIS A 149 8.59 -23.36 4.01
CA HIS A 149 7.60 -22.95 3.03
C HIS A 149 7.91 -21.57 2.45
N THR A 150 7.21 -21.21 1.38
CA THR A 150 7.43 -19.95 0.67
C THR A 150 6.13 -19.19 0.42
N ASN A 151 6.27 -17.87 0.37
CA ASN A 151 5.32 -16.95 -0.22
C ASN A 151 5.72 -16.67 -1.68
N LEU A 152 4.81 -16.82 -2.63
CA LEU A 152 4.97 -16.26 -3.98
C LEU A 152 4.65 -14.78 -3.93
N ALA A 153 5.70 -13.97 -3.87
CA ALA A 153 5.62 -12.51 -3.77
C ALA A 153 5.48 -11.89 -5.17
N VAL A 154 4.38 -11.20 -5.43
CA VAL A 154 4.01 -10.67 -6.76
C VAL A 154 4.02 -9.16 -6.77
N PHE A 155 4.92 -8.56 -7.53
CA PHE A 155 5.11 -7.13 -7.70
C PHE A 155 4.48 -6.60 -8.99
N TYR A 156 3.38 -5.87 -8.91
CA TYR A 156 2.78 -5.20 -10.06
C TYR A 156 3.42 -3.85 -10.37
N HIS A 157 3.60 -3.57 -11.65
CA HIS A 157 4.26 -2.37 -12.16
C HIS A 157 3.24 -1.33 -12.64
N ALA A 158 2.40 -0.85 -11.74
CA ALA A 158 1.51 0.31 -11.88
C ALA A 158 0.95 0.68 -10.51
N CYS A 159 0.44 1.90 -10.36
CA CYS A 159 -0.20 2.34 -9.11
C CYS A 159 -1.25 3.41 -9.41
N SER A 160 -2.33 3.42 -8.62
CA SER A 160 -3.36 4.46 -8.65
C SER A 160 -3.01 5.68 -7.78
N PHE A 161 -1.92 5.65 -7.01
CA PHE A 161 -1.44 6.74 -6.15
C PHE A 161 -0.12 7.33 -6.68
N ASN A 162 0.28 8.47 -6.09
CA ASN A 162 1.53 9.14 -6.39
C ASN A 162 2.30 9.51 -5.11
N CYS A 163 2.52 8.55 -4.20
CA CYS A 163 3.20 8.81 -2.94
C CYS A 163 4.61 9.35 -3.15
N LEU A 164 4.93 10.51 -2.53
CA LEU A 164 6.23 11.16 -2.64
C LEU A 164 7.36 10.37 -1.96
N TYR A 165 7.03 9.48 -1.04
CA TYR A 165 7.92 8.60 -0.27
C TYR A 165 7.93 7.14 -0.76
N CYS A 166 7.48 6.87 -1.97
CA CYS A 166 7.27 5.50 -2.46
C CYS A 166 8.56 4.69 -2.44
N GLN A 167 8.63 3.66 -1.60
CA GLN A 167 9.78 2.74 -1.53
C GLN A 167 9.95 1.91 -2.80
N ASN A 168 8.84 1.62 -3.46
CA ASN A 168 8.78 0.82 -4.68
C ASN A 168 8.72 1.67 -5.96
N HIS A 169 9.18 2.93 -5.93
CA HIS A 169 9.02 3.89 -7.02
C HIS A 169 9.57 3.40 -8.38
N GLN A 170 10.53 2.45 -8.37
CA GLN A 170 11.11 1.86 -9.58
C GLN A 170 10.07 1.14 -10.46
N PHE A 171 8.89 0.81 -9.93
CA PHE A 171 7.82 0.26 -10.77
C PHE A 171 7.47 1.20 -11.93
N ARG A 172 7.69 2.51 -11.78
CA ARG A 172 7.38 3.52 -12.80
C ARG A 172 8.20 3.31 -14.07
N ASP A 173 9.46 2.90 -13.94
CA ASP A 173 10.33 2.58 -15.08
C ASP A 173 9.84 1.35 -15.86
N GLN A 174 9.09 0.48 -15.18
CA GLN A 174 8.59 -0.78 -15.73
C GLN A 174 7.16 -0.70 -16.29
N ILE A 175 6.42 0.40 -16.09
CA ILE A 175 5.01 0.51 -16.55
C ILE A 175 4.89 0.24 -18.05
N ARG A 176 5.84 0.74 -18.83
CA ARG A 176 5.88 0.59 -20.30
C ARG A 176 6.63 -0.66 -20.78
N SER A 177 7.15 -1.49 -19.89
CA SER A 177 7.83 -2.73 -20.26
C SER A 177 6.94 -3.60 -21.13
N THR A 178 7.51 -4.18 -22.19
CA THR A 178 6.83 -5.15 -23.06
C THR A 178 6.78 -6.56 -22.47
N LYS A 179 7.57 -6.81 -21.42
CA LYS A 179 7.56 -8.10 -20.73
C LYS A 179 6.24 -8.27 -19.99
N ARG A 180 5.46 -9.27 -20.40
CA ARG A 180 4.18 -9.63 -19.78
C ARG A 180 4.23 -11.05 -19.26
N ILE A 181 3.57 -11.27 -18.13
CA ILE A 181 3.42 -12.61 -17.54
C ILE A 181 1.95 -12.98 -17.62
N SER A 182 1.66 -14.14 -18.20
CA SER A 182 0.27 -14.61 -18.27
C SER A 182 -0.21 -15.12 -16.90
N ALA A 183 -1.51 -14.99 -16.65
CA ALA A 183 -2.13 -15.49 -15.42
C ALA A 183 -1.88 -17.00 -15.25
N LYS A 184 -1.88 -17.77 -16.34
CA LYS A 184 -1.55 -19.20 -16.32
C LYS A 184 -0.09 -19.46 -15.90
N ARG A 185 0.86 -18.68 -16.45
CA ARG A 185 2.28 -18.80 -16.09
C ARG A 185 2.52 -18.47 -14.62
N LEU A 186 1.90 -17.39 -14.12
CA LEU A 186 2.06 -16.98 -12.72
C LEU A 186 1.40 -17.99 -11.78
N ALA A 187 0.22 -18.50 -12.10
CA ALA A 187 -0.42 -19.56 -11.33
C ALA A 187 0.42 -20.85 -11.30
N GLY A 188 1.04 -21.22 -12.44
CA GLY A 188 1.95 -22.37 -12.55
C GLY A 188 3.30 -22.17 -11.84
N ALA A 189 3.60 -20.95 -11.35
CA ALA A 189 4.78 -20.71 -10.51
C ALA A 189 4.58 -21.13 -9.04
N VAL A 190 3.36 -21.51 -8.63
CA VAL A 190 3.09 -22.05 -7.30
C VAL A 190 3.74 -23.42 -7.17
N ARG A 191 4.70 -23.54 -6.24
CA ARG A 191 5.44 -24.78 -5.94
C ARG A 191 4.73 -25.59 -4.86
N GLU A 192 5.18 -26.82 -4.63
CA GLU A 192 4.63 -27.69 -3.58
C GLU A 192 4.74 -27.06 -2.17
N ASN A 193 5.86 -26.39 -1.89
CA ASN A 193 6.08 -25.69 -0.63
C ASN A 193 5.59 -24.24 -0.61
N THR A 194 4.86 -23.78 -1.64
CA THR A 194 4.24 -22.43 -1.64
C THR A 194 2.89 -22.51 -0.96
N THR A 195 2.75 -21.81 0.18
CA THR A 195 1.53 -21.80 1.00
C THR A 195 0.76 -20.49 0.96
N CYS A 196 1.33 -19.44 0.34
CA CYS A 196 0.61 -18.20 0.07
C CYS A 196 1.11 -17.53 -1.22
N ILE A 197 0.22 -16.75 -1.83
CA ILE A 197 0.55 -15.74 -2.83
C ILE A 197 0.24 -14.38 -2.20
N CYS A 198 1.20 -13.46 -2.18
CA CYS A 198 0.97 -12.09 -1.75
C CYS A 198 1.17 -11.14 -2.92
N TYR A 199 0.13 -10.37 -3.24
CA TYR A 199 0.15 -9.36 -4.29
C TYR A 199 0.44 -7.99 -3.70
N PHE A 200 1.46 -7.32 -4.19
CA PHE A 200 1.88 -5.99 -3.78
C PHE A 200 2.69 -5.30 -4.88
N GLY A 201 3.53 -4.33 -4.57
CA GLY A 201 4.39 -3.66 -5.53
C GLY A 201 4.09 -2.20 -5.65
N GLY A 202 3.76 -1.69 -6.85
CA GLY A 202 3.17 -0.37 -7.04
C GLY A 202 1.82 -0.33 -6.33
N ASP A 203 0.83 -0.96 -6.94
CA ASP A 203 -0.44 -1.39 -6.34
C ASP A 203 -1.12 -2.37 -7.31
N LEU A 204 -1.86 -3.32 -6.77
CA LEU A 204 -2.51 -4.35 -7.59
C LEU A 204 -3.75 -3.84 -8.36
N THR A 205 -4.37 -2.73 -7.93
CA THR A 205 -5.64 -2.24 -8.49
C THR A 205 -5.62 -2.05 -10.01
N PRO A 206 -4.60 -1.46 -10.65
CA PRO A 206 -4.55 -1.38 -12.11
C PRO A 206 -4.49 -2.73 -12.82
N HIS A 207 -4.05 -3.77 -12.11
CA HIS A 207 -3.91 -5.15 -12.60
C HIS A 207 -4.90 -6.12 -11.96
N ILE A 208 -5.93 -5.64 -11.27
CA ILE A 208 -6.84 -6.47 -10.46
C ILE A 208 -7.43 -7.64 -11.25
N LEU A 209 -7.77 -7.43 -12.53
CA LEU A 209 -8.32 -8.49 -13.39
C LEU A 209 -7.34 -9.66 -13.58
N HIS A 210 -6.05 -9.35 -13.73
CA HIS A 210 -5.00 -10.38 -13.84
C HIS A 210 -4.78 -11.09 -12.50
N ALA A 211 -4.72 -10.34 -11.40
CA ALA A 211 -4.54 -10.89 -10.05
C ALA A 211 -5.68 -11.84 -9.67
N LEU A 212 -6.93 -11.45 -9.93
CA LEU A 212 -8.12 -12.31 -9.71
C LEU A 212 -8.08 -13.57 -10.56
N LYS A 213 -7.73 -13.45 -11.84
CA LYS A 213 -7.59 -14.61 -12.75
C LYS A 213 -6.49 -15.56 -12.28
N THR A 214 -5.33 -15.03 -11.95
CA THR A 214 -4.18 -15.82 -11.43
C THR A 214 -4.57 -16.55 -10.15
N SER A 215 -5.17 -15.86 -9.18
CA SER A 215 -5.57 -16.44 -7.90
C SER A 215 -6.55 -17.60 -8.07
N LYS A 216 -7.55 -17.43 -8.93
CA LYS A 216 -8.51 -18.52 -9.23
C LYS A 216 -7.80 -19.74 -9.83
N LEU A 217 -6.93 -19.54 -10.82
CA LEU A 217 -6.15 -20.63 -11.42
C LEU A 217 -5.20 -21.31 -10.43
N ALA A 218 -4.55 -20.53 -9.57
CA ALA A 218 -3.61 -21.03 -8.56
C ALA A 218 -4.33 -21.88 -7.50
N VAL A 219 -5.46 -21.41 -6.97
CA VAL A 219 -6.27 -22.17 -6.00
C VAL A 219 -6.81 -23.46 -6.61
N GLN A 220 -7.29 -23.42 -7.85
CA GLN A 220 -7.70 -24.64 -8.58
C GLN A 220 -6.55 -25.62 -8.74
N GLY A 221 -5.36 -25.14 -9.12
CA GLY A 221 -4.15 -25.97 -9.29
C GLY A 221 -3.57 -26.50 -7.97
N ALA A 222 -3.89 -25.88 -6.83
CA ALA A 222 -3.43 -26.35 -5.53
C ALA A 222 -4.11 -27.66 -5.07
N SER A 223 -5.21 -28.07 -5.70
CA SER A 223 -5.86 -29.39 -5.51
C SER A 223 -6.09 -29.74 -4.04
N GLY A 224 -6.65 -28.83 -3.27
CA GLY A 224 -6.95 -29.02 -1.84
C GLY A 224 -5.79 -28.74 -0.86
N ARG A 225 -4.58 -28.47 -1.35
CA ARG A 225 -3.48 -27.99 -0.49
C ARG A 225 -3.78 -26.58 0.01
N ILE A 226 -3.24 -26.22 1.17
CA ILE A 226 -3.32 -24.87 1.69
C ILE A 226 -2.56 -23.93 0.75
N LEU A 227 -3.28 -22.97 0.17
CA LEU A 227 -2.74 -21.87 -0.63
C LEU A 227 -3.56 -20.59 -0.33
N ARG A 228 -3.01 -19.74 0.50
CA ARG A 228 -3.65 -18.49 0.91
C ARG A 228 -3.43 -17.40 -0.14
N ILE A 229 -4.47 -16.61 -0.41
CA ILE A 229 -4.40 -15.45 -1.30
C ILE A 229 -4.40 -14.18 -0.44
N CYS A 230 -3.29 -13.46 -0.47
CA CYS A 230 -3.05 -12.26 0.33
C CYS A 230 -2.86 -11.03 -0.56
N TRP A 231 -3.22 -9.86 -0.03
CA TRP A 231 -3.13 -8.59 -0.74
C TRP A 231 -2.55 -7.50 0.15
N GLU A 232 -1.64 -6.71 -0.41
CA GLU A 232 -1.20 -5.42 0.14
C GLU A 232 -1.60 -4.34 -0.84
N THR A 233 -2.45 -3.41 -0.43
CA THR A 233 -3.06 -2.46 -1.35
C THR A 233 -3.33 -1.11 -0.69
N ASN A 234 -3.36 -0.06 -1.53
CA ASN A 234 -3.89 1.24 -1.13
C ASN A 234 -5.43 1.23 -0.98
N GLY A 235 -6.08 0.13 -1.33
CA GLY A 235 -7.50 -0.12 -1.12
C GLY A 235 -8.47 0.72 -1.94
N ALA A 236 -8.01 1.45 -2.97
CA ALA A 236 -8.84 2.41 -3.71
C ALA A 236 -9.51 1.83 -4.97
N MET A 237 -9.74 0.53 -5.01
CA MET A 237 -10.44 -0.12 -6.12
C MET A 237 -11.96 0.09 -6.08
N GLN A 238 -12.61 -0.12 -7.23
CA GLN A 238 -14.07 -0.09 -7.34
C GLN A 238 -14.70 -1.46 -7.12
N GLU A 239 -15.99 -1.47 -6.77
CA GLU A 239 -16.82 -2.66 -6.89
C GLU A 239 -17.04 -3.01 -8.39
N PRO A 240 -17.14 -4.30 -8.77
CA PRO A 240 -17.20 -5.48 -7.89
C PRO A 240 -15.82 -6.08 -7.53
N PHE A 241 -14.71 -5.43 -7.88
CA PHE A 241 -13.36 -5.99 -7.72
C PHE A 241 -12.98 -6.13 -6.25
N LEU A 242 -13.41 -5.20 -5.41
CA LEU A 242 -13.21 -5.27 -3.96
C LEU A 242 -13.81 -6.57 -3.38
N SER A 243 -15.07 -6.85 -3.71
CA SER A 243 -15.77 -8.05 -3.24
C SER A 243 -15.14 -9.34 -3.78
N MET A 244 -14.72 -9.36 -5.04
CA MET A 244 -14.06 -10.53 -5.64
C MET A 244 -12.69 -10.81 -5.00
N MET A 245 -11.92 -9.76 -4.72
CA MET A 245 -10.66 -9.84 -4.00
C MET A 245 -10.85 -10.37 -2.58
N ALA A 246 -11.81 -9.78 -1.87
CA ALA A 246 -12.16 -10.14 -0.51
C ALA A 246 -12.56 -11.61 -0.38
N ARG A 247 -13.39 -12.11 -1.28
CA ARG A 247 -13.84 -13.50 -1.30
C ARG A 247 -12.69 -14.49 -1.41
N LEU A 248 -11.73 -14.22 -2.31
CA LEU A 248 -10.55 -15.08 -2.47
C LEU A 248 -9.71 -15.18 -1.19
N SER A 249 -9.47 -14.06 -0.50
CA SER A 249 -8.77 -14.07 0.79
C SER A 249 -9.59 -14.76 1.88
N TYR A 250 -10.88 -14.45 1.96
CA TYR A 250 -11.75 -15.00 2.99
C TYR A 250 -11.80 -16.54 2.92
N ASP A 251 -12.03 -17.09 1.73
CA ASP A 251 -12.15 -18.53 1.52
C ASP A 251 -10.82 -19.28 1.70
N SER A 252 -9.70 -18.67 1.30
CA SER A 252 -8.38 -19.32 1.35
C SER A 252 -7.63 -19.17 2.69
N GLY A 253 -8.15 -18.41 3.64
CA GLY A 253 -7.42 -18.09 4.88
C GLY A 253 -6.34 -17.01 4.70
N GLY A 254 -6.32 -16.34 3.55
CA GLY A 254 -5.45 -15.19 3.29
C GLY A 254 -5.93 -13.93 4.00
N LEU A 255 -5.16 -12.85 3.90
CA LEU A 255 -5.49 -11.57 4.52
C LEU A 255 -5.31 -10.41 3.54
N ILE A 256 -6.06 -9.35 3.81
CA ILE A 256 -6.02 -8.10 3.06
C ILE A 256 -5.41 -7.03 3.95
N LYS A 257 -4.33 -6.45 3.50
CA LYS A 257 -3.60 -5.38 4.19
C LYS A 257 -3.83 -4.08 3.45
N PHE A 258 -4.49 -3.13 4.12
CA PHE A 258 -4.71 -1.78 3.61
C PHE A 258 -3.67 -0.82 4.15
N ASP A 259 -3.07 -0.05 3.26
CA ASP A 259 -2.27 1.11 3.62
C ASP A 259 -3.17 2.31 3.92
N LEU A 260 -3.46 2.57 5.19
CA LEU A 260 -4.11 3.79 5.65
C LEU A 260 -3.03 4.86 5.86
N LYS A 261 -2.75 5.64 4.82
CA LYS A 261 -1.52 6.45 4.75
C LYS A 261 -1.58 7.75 5.53
N ALA A 262 -2.76 8.32 5.70
CA ALA A 262 -3.06 9.44 6.58
C ALA A 262 -4.57 9.50 6.84
N TRP A 263 -4.96 10.05 7.99
CA TRP A 263 -6.36 10.27 8.37
C TRP A 263 -6.95 11.50 7.69
N ASN A 264 -6.26 12.65 7.88
CA ASN A 264 -6.68 13.90 7.29
C ASN A 264 -6.50 13.88 5.76
N GLU A 265 -7.58 14.18 5.04
CA GLU A 265 -7.58 14.12 3.57
C GLU A 265 -6.55 15.06 2.94
N SER A 266 -6.35 16.24 3.51
CA SER A 266 -5.38 17.23 3.02
C SER A 266 -3.93 16.73 3.17
N VAL A 267 -3.63 16.08 4.30
CA VAL A 267 -2.33 15.43 4.54
C VAL A 267 -2.15 14.26 3.56
N HIS A 268 -3.21 13.46 3.35
CA HIS A 268 -3.17 12.37 2.39
C HIS A 268 -2.92 12.85 0.96
N TYR A 269 -3.60 13.92 0.52
CA TYR A 269 -3.34 14.55 -0.77
C TYR A 269 -1.90 15.03 -0.87
N SER A 270 -1.38 15.70 0.17
CA SER A 270 -0.02 16.23 0.17
C SER A 270 1.05 15.14 0.08
N LEU A 271 0.82 13.98 0.65
CA LEU A 271 1.75 12.85 0.64
C LEU A 271 1.57 11.93 -0.57
N CYS A 272 0.34 11.73 -1.03
CA CYS A 272 -0.03 10.66 -1.98
C CYS A 272 -0.62 11.17 -3.30
N GLY A 273 -0.94 12.48 -3.40
CA GLY A 273 -1.51 13.10 -4.60
C GLY A 273 -2.96 12.71 -4.89
N VAL A 274 -3.65 12.07 -3.94
CA VAL A 274 -5.03 11.56 -4.11
C VAL A 274 -5.79 11.60 -2.79
N SER A 275 -7.14 11.49 -2.86
CA SER A 275 -8.02 11.35 -1.69
C SER A 275 -7.87 9.99 -1.00
N ASN A 276 -8.05 9.94 0.33
CA ASN A 276 -8.15 8.71 1.13
C ASN A 276 -9.59 8.17 1.25
N ARG A 277 -10.60 8.92 0.83
CA ARG A 277 -12.03 8.58 1.05
C ARG A 277 -12.36 7.19 0.57
N LYS A 278 -11.98 6.86 -0.69
CA LYS A 278 -12.30 5.54 -1.25
C LYS A 278 -11.60 4.39 -0.51
N THR A 279 -10.39 4.60 -0.03
CA THR A 279 -9.67 3.63 0.80
C THR A 279 -10.41 3.39 2.12
N LEU A 280 -10.82 4.45 2.81
CA LEU A 280 -11.56 4.36 4.07
C LEU A 280 -12.94 3.70 3.86
N GLU A 281 -13.69 4.11 2.82
CA GLU A 281 -14.97 3.49 2.46
C GLU A 281 -14.83 1.97 2.24
N ASN A 282 -13.85 1.57 1.44
CA ASN A 282 -13.60 0.16 1.13
C ASN A 282 -13.15 -0.63 2.37
N PHE A 283 -12.33 -0.03 3.22
CA PHE A 283 -11.93 -0.63 4.50
C PHE A 283 -13.16 -0.89 5.39
N LYS A 284 -14.05 0.11 5.52
CA LYS A 284 -15.33 -0.02 6.26
C LYS A 284 -16.23 -1.12 5.70
N VAL A 285 -16.29 -1.26 4.36
CA VAL A 285 -17.06 -2.36 3.73
C VAL A 285 -16.50 -3.70 4.16
N LEU A 286 -15.17 -3.88 4.12
CA LEU A 286 -14.53 -5.15 4.45
C LEU A 286 -14.50 -5.45 5.96
N SER A 287 -14.49 -4.45 6.82
CA SER A 287 -14.50 -4.66 8.28
C SER A 287 -15.70 -5.46 8.78
N LYS A 288 -16.81 -5.43 8.06
CA LYS A 288 -18.02 -6.23 8.37
C LYS A 288 -17.79 -7.74 8.35
N PHE A 289 -16.74 -8.21 7.68
CA PHE A 289 -16.41 -9.62 7.59
C PHE A 289 -15.40 -10.08 8.66
N VAL A 290 -14.81 -9.17 9.42
CA VAL A 290 -13.78 -9.49 10.42
C VAL A 290 -14.28 -10.47 11.48
N GLN A 291 -15.50 -10.24 12.01
CA GLN A 291 -16.09 -11.14 13.02
C GLN A 291 -16.46 -12.53 12.47
N GLN A 292 -16.70 -12.64 11.16
CA GLN A 292 -17.08 -13.91 10.52
C GLN A 292 -15.87 -14.85 10.34
N ARG A 293 -14.65 -14.29 10.30
CA ARG A 293 -13.40 -15.04 10.29
C ARG A 293 -12.35 -14.32 11.14
N PRO A 294 -12.38 -14.52 12.48
CA PRO A 294 -11.43 -13.87 13.37
C PRO A 294 -10.01 -14.42 13.26
N GLU A 295 -9.87 -15.71 12.85
CA GLU A 295 -8.58 -16.38 12.72
C GLU A 295 -8.47 -17.21 11.43
N PRO A 296 -7.38 -17.02 10.67
CA PRO A 296 -6.44 -15.89 10.77
C PRO A 296 -7.16 -14.57 10.48
N PRO A 297 -6.65 -13.41 10.98
CA PRO A 297 -7.30 -12.13 10.73
C PRO A 297 -7.55 -11.90 9.24
N PHE A 298 -8.76 -11.45 8.90
CA PHE A 298 -9.14 -11.23 7.50
C PHE A 298 -8.60 -9.90 6.95
N LEU A 299 -8.65 -8.86 7.78
CA LEU A 299 -8.34 -7.48 7.42
C LEU A 299 -7.29 -6.91 8.37
N ILE A 300 -6.31 -6.21 7.84
CA ILE A 300 -5.24 -5.56 8.59
C ILE A 300 -5.07 -4.14 8.07
N ALA A 301 -4.83 -3.19 8.96
CA ALA A 301 -4.42 -1.84 8.62
C ALA A 301 -2.91 -1.66 8.80
N SER A 302 -2.29 -0.84 7.96
CA SER A 302 -0.92 -0.37 8.15
C SER A 302 -0.78 1.11 7.86
N THR A 303 0.11 1.79 8.61
CA THR A 303 0.42 3.20 8.44
C THR A 303 1.92 3.41 8.52
N LEU A 304 2.49 4.08 7.51
CA LEU A 304 3.89 4.48 7.51
C LEU A 304 4.02 5.81 8.27
N LEU A 305 4.78 5.80 9.35
CA LEU A 305 4.99 6.97 10.23
C LEU A 305 5.99 7.96 9.59
N VAL A 306 5.49 8.76 8.63
CA VAL A 306 6.29 9.78 7.94
C VAL A 306 6.54 10.96 8.87
N PRO A 307 7.81 11.23 9.28
CA PRO A 307 8.11 12.26 10.26
C PRO A 307 7.54 13.63 9.90
N GLY A 308 6.86 14.27 10.84
CA GLY A 308 6.28 15.61 10.72
C GLY A 308 4.98 15.69 9.90
N TYR A 309 4.55 14.59 9.26
CA TYR A 309 3.31 14.56 8.47
C TYR A 309 2.32 13.50 8.95
N VAL A 310 2.77 12.29 9.24
CA VAL A 310 1.95 11.25 9.87
C VAL A 310 2.34 11.20 11.34
N ASP A 311 1.81 12.16 12.05
CA ASP A 311 2.05 12.42 13.46
C ASP A 311 1.00 11.74 14.36
N GLU A 312 1.02 12.07 15.63
CA GLU A 312 0.11 11.55 16.64
C GLU A 312 -1.36 11.87 16.32
N VAL A 313 -1.64 13.00 15.66
CA VAL A 313 -3.00 13.41 15.25
C VAL A 313 -3.53 12.46 14.16
N GLU A 314 -2.70 12.16 13.17
CA GLU A 314 -3.06 11.25 12.09
C GLU A 314 -3.30 9.82 12.63
N VAL A 315 -2.42 9.36 13.51
CA VAL A 315 -2.55 8.02 14.11
C VAL A 315 -3.78 7.94 15.03
N ALA A 316 -4.07 8.97 15.83
CA ALA A 316 -5.27 9.01 16.66
C ALA A 316 -6.56 8.91 15.81
N GLY A 317 -6.62 9.64 14.68
CA GLY A 317 -7.75 9.57 13.77
C GLY A 317 -7.94 8.19 13.14
N ILE A 318 -6.85 7.58 12.64
CA ILE A 318 -6.89 6.22 12.09
C ILE A 318 -7.26 5.19 13.16
N ALA A 319 -6.63 5.26 14.33
CA ALA A 319 -6.87 4.30 15.41
C ALA A 319 -8.32 4.38 15.94
N GLY A 320 -8.84 5.59 16.14
CA GLY A 320 -10.25 5.79 16.50
C GLY A 320 -11.21 5.19 15.48
N TYR A 321 -10.97 5.43 14.20
CA TYR A 321 -11.74 4.85 13.11
C TYR A 321 -11.68 3.30 13.11
N LEU A 322 -10.50 2.72 13.28
CA LEU A 322 -10.34 1.26 13.34
C LEU A 322 -11.03 0.65 14.56
N ALA A 323 -10.90 1.28 15.73
CA ALA A 323 -11.52 0.82 16.99
C ALA A 323 -13.05 0.88 16.92
N GLU A 324 -13.61 1.93 16.29
CA GLU A 324 -15.06 2.03 16.03
C GLU A 324 -15.56 0.88 15.14
N LEU A 325 -14.78 0.50 14.11
CA LEU A 325 -15.15 -0.59 13.23
C LEU A 325 -15.03 -1.96 13.93
N ASN A 326 -13.89 -2.26 14.53
CA ASN A 326 -13.66 -3.45 15.33
C ASN A 326 -12.27 -3.37 16.02
N PRO A 327 -12.18 -3.37 17.35
CA PRO A 327 -10.92 -3.26 18.10
C PRO A 327 -9.96 -4.46 17.91
N GLU A 328 -10.44 -5.58 17.36
CA GLU A 328 -9.61 -6.75 17.06
C GLU A 328 -8.86 -6.65 15.72
N ILE A 329 -9.11 -5.60 14.89
CA ILE A 329 -8.39 -5.40 13.65
C ILE A 329 -6.92 -5.13 13.97
N PRO A 330 -5.98 -5.95 13.45
CA PRO A 330 -4.57 -5.70 13.66
C PRO A 330 -4.13 -4.41 12.96
N TYR A 331 -3.32 -3.61 13.66
CA TYR A 331 -2.78 -2.37 13.15
C TYR A 331 -1.26 -2.35 13.21
N SER A 332 -0.61 -2.18 12.06
CA SER A 332 0.85 -2.12 11.94
C SER A 332 1.32 -0.69 11.69
N LEU A 333 2.09 -0.14 12.62
CA LEU A 333 2.78 1.13 12.50
C LEU A 333 4.17 0.86 11.94
N LEU A 334 4.49 1.40 10.76
CA LEU A 334 5.72 1.11 10.04
C LEU A 334 6.72 2.27 10.17
N ALA A 335 7.96 1.94 10.52
CA ALA A 335 9.03 2.91 10.49
C ALA A 335 9.30 3.37 9.05
N PHE A 336 9.36 4.69 8.85
CA PHE A 336 9.70 5.33 7.59
C PHE A 336 11.21 5.35 7.38
N TYR A 337 11.61 5.17 6.13
CA TYR A 337 12.97 5.42 5.65
C TYR A 337 12.92 6.38 4.45
N PRO A 338 13.85 7.38 4.37
CA PRO A 338 13.87 8.35 3.27
C PRO A 338 13.99 7.69 1.91
N HIS A 339 12.99 7.90 1.05
CA HIS A 339 12.95 7.36 -0.30
C HIS A 339 12.31 8.32 -1.30
N PHE A 340 12.58 8.07 -2.56
CA PHE A 340 12.03 8.73 -3.74
C PHE A 340 12.23 10.26 -3.66
N HIS A 341 11.19 11.04 -3.42
CA HIS A 341 11.29 12.50 -3.30
C HIS A 341 11.44 12.99 -1.85
N LEU A 342 11.01 12.22 -0.85
CA LEU A 342 11.18 12.58 0.56
C LEU A 342 12.48 12.00 1.14
N GLN A 343 13.63 12.39 0.55
CA GLN A 343 14.97 11.99 1.01
C GLN A 343 15.55 12.98 2.04
N ASP A 344 14.86 14.07 2.27
CA ASP A 344 15.23 15.18 3.14
C ASP A 344 14.59 15.11 4.53
N LEU A 345 13.89 14.02 4.82
CA LEU A 345 13.32 13.73 6.14
C LEU A 345 14.19 12.72 6.89
N PRO A 346 14.22 12.76 8.25
CA PRO A 346 14.83 11.70 9.04
C PRO A 346 14.04 10.40 8.94
N THR A 347 14.61 9.29 9.42
CA THR A 347 13.83 8.07 9.70
C THR A 347 12.88 8.31 10.88
N THR A 348 11.81 7.54 11.00
CA THR A 348 10.91 7.60 12.16
C THR A 348 11.72 7.43 13.46
N SER A 349 11.57 8.36 14.42
CA SER A 349 12.21 8.22 15.72
C SER A 349 11.54 7.11 16.55
N ARG A 350 12.31 6.52 17.47
CA ARG A 350 11.80 5.48 18.38
C ARG A 350 10.66 6.03 19.25
N ASN A 351 10.83 7.24 19.80
CA ASN A 351 9.83 7.86 20.67
C ASN A 351 8.55 8.18 19.90
N HIS A 352 8.65 8.67 18.65
CA HIS A 352 7.47 8.89 17.81
C HIS A 352 6.69 7.58 17.58
N ALA A 353 7.40 6.48 17.23
CA ALA A 353 6.74 5.19 17.01
C ALA A 353 6.08 4.64 18.29
N LEU A 354 6.72 4.81 19.45
CA LEU A 354 6.16 4.36 20.73
C LEU A 354 4.93 5.18 21.14
N ARG A 355 4.98 6.52 21.03
CA ARG A 355 3.81 7.37 21.29
C ARG A 355 2.64 7.04 20.38
N CYS A 356 2.89 6.84 19.08
CA CYS A 356 1.85 6.43 18.13
C CYS A 356 1.24 5.08 18.50
N LYS A 357 2.05 4.14 19.02
CA LYS A 357 1.54 2.85 19.49
C LYS A 357 0.65 3.01 20.72
N GLU A 358 1.07 3.77 21.72
CA GLU A 358 0.28 4.07 22.92
C GLU A 358 -1.07 4.71 22.54
N ILE A 359 -1.08 5.72 21.67
CA ILE A 359 -2.29 6.37 21.17
C ILE A 359 -3.23 5.37 20.49
N ALA A 360 -2.69 4.44 19.71
CA ALA A 360 -3.51 3.43 19.05
C ALA A 360 -4.09 2.41 20.04
N GLU A 361 -3.35 2.04 21.08
CA GLU A 361 -3.82 1.17 22.17
C GLU A 361 -4.84 1.89 23.06
N ASP A 362 -4.63 3.15 23.39
CA ASP A 362 -5.57 4.00 24.15
C ASP A 362 -6.90 4.23 23.39
N ALA A 363 -6.86 4.26 22.06
CA ALA A 363 -8.07 4.26 21.24
C ALA A 363 -8.87 2.95 21.30
N GLY A 364 -8.34 1.91 21.94
CA GLY A 364 -9.00 0.61 22.18
C GLY A 364 -8.53 -0.53 21.27
N LEU A 365 -7.53 -0.32 20.41
CA LEU A 365 -7.01 -1.38 19.54
C LEU A 365 -6.20 -2.39 20.35
N LYS A 366 -6.46 -3.69 20.15
CA LYS A 366 -5.85 -4.79 20.93
C LYS A 366 -4.60 -5.39 20.29
N ARG A 367 -4.38 -5.17 19.00
CA ARG A 367 -3.31 -5.81 18.22
C ARG A 367 -2.49 -4.76 17.47
N VAL A 368 -1.76 -3.90 18.21
CA VAL A 368 -0.90 -2.86 17.62
C VAL A 368 0.54 -3.34 17.56
N HIS A 369 1.15 -3.25 16.38
CA HIS A 369 2.51 -3.70 16.11
C HIS A 369 3.35 -2.58 15.51
N ILE A 370 4.62 -2.45 15.93
CA ILE A 370 5.60 -1.60 15.25
C ILE A 370 6.44 -2.46 14.33
N GLY A 371 6.27 -2.25 13.02
CA GLY A 371 7.05 -2.94 12.00
C GLY A 371 8.31 -2.17 11.59
N ASN A 372 9.22 -2.85 10.90
CA ASN A 372 10.49 -2.27 10.43
C ASN A 372 11.35 -1.64 11.55
N VAL A 373 11.32 -2.20 12.75
CA VAL A 373 11.99 -1.66 13.95
C VAL A 373 13.50 -1.37 13.75
N HIS A 374 14.14 -2.08 12.82
CA HIS A 374 15.55 -1.86 12.46
C HIS A 374 15.80 -0.51 11.75
N LEU A 375 14.74 0.14 11.26
CA LEU A 375 14.81 1.47 10.62
C LEU A 375 14.55 2.62 11.61
N LEU A 376 14.14 2.33 12.84
CA LEU A 376 13.89 3.37 13.85
C LEU A 376 15.17 4.16 14.15
N GLY A 377 15.06 5.48 14.03
CA GLY A 377 16.15 6.43 14.25
C GLY A 377 16.19 7.01 15.67
N ARG A 378 17.08 8.00 15.84
CA ARG A 378 17.14 8.84 17.03
C ARG A 378 15.97 9.84 17.04
N ASP A 379 15.72 10.42 18.20
CA ASP A 379 14.73 11.49 18.34
C ASP A 379 15.19 12.77 17.62
N TYR A 380 14.23 13.55 17.14
CA TYR A 380 14.41 14.79 16.40
C TYR A 380 13.67 15.95 17.05
#